data_3a2fea5f14364ca76e04cfc42ec89535
#
_entry.id   3a2fea5f14364ca76e04cfc42ec89535
#
_cell.length_a   1.000
_cell.length_b   1.000
_cell.length_c   1.000
_cell.angle_alpha   90.00
_cell.angle_beta   90.00
_cell.angle_gamma   90.00
#
_symmetry.space_group_name_H-M   'P 1'
#
loop_
_entity.id
_entity.type
_entity.pdbx_description
1 polymer ?
#
loop_
_entity_poly.entity_id
_entity_poly.type
_entity_poly.pdbx_seq_one_letter_code
_entity_poly.pdbx_strand_id
1 'polypeptide(L)'
;ATTVGATCTLFNASHVAIPNGSGVTGSDGMVNLSNVVIPTGFIYSKCTGGYYDDEATGISTPAPHLHAGMIYSGTGNVTLVPSPLSEIAYHLADTNSGNTSTIAAVIGVKNTLVAKAFGMSDVDLISTIPTNINTTKAANDDAGRFATVLAAISQMGKNSGDANPEVTINALIADIQGTDGSAIGTIEGRLTGTEATGTQVVDITKAIRNFAFNSGANNSAG
;
A
#
# COMPACT_ATOMS: atom_id res chain seq x y z
N ALA A 1 2.88 -10.00 -0.88
CA ALA A 1 3.95 -10.52 -1.77
C ALA A 1 4.96 -9.44 -2.11
N THR A 2 6.13 -9.83 -2.59
CA THR A 2 7.16 -8.93 -3.09
C THR A 2 6.93 -8.61 -4.57
N THR A 3 7.16 -7.37 -4.97
CA THR A 3 7.08 -6.95 -6.38
C THR A 3 8.46 -7.04 -7.02
N VAL A 4 8.59 -7.79 -8.10
CA VAL A 4 9.84 -8.03 -8.84
C VAL A 4 9.81 -7.28 -10.17
N GLY A 5 10.92 -6.65 -10.54
CA GLY A 5 11.06 -5.95 -11.82
C GLY A 5 10.35 -4.59 -11.90
N ALA A 6 9.87 -4.05 -10.79
CA ALA A 6 9.32 -2.69 -10.76
C ALA A 6 10.45 -1.65 -10.78
N THR A 7 10.27 -0.59 -11.54
CA THR A 7 11.16 0.57 -11.49
C THR A 7 10.66 1.53 -10.42
N CYS A 8 11.48 1.77 -9.39
CA CYS A 8 11.21 2.71 -8.32
C CYS A 8 12.14 3.91 -8.42
N THR A 9 11.58 5.11 -8.34
CA THR A 9 12.34 6.37 -8.42
C THR A 9 11.97 7.27 -7.25
N LEU A 10 12.98 7.88 -6.62
CA LEU A 10 12.81 8.88 -5.58
C LEU A 10 12.64 10.27 -6.21
N PHE A 11 11.74 11.05 -5.63
CA PHE A 11 11.45 12.43 -6.03
C PHE A 11 11.53 13.35 -4.81
N ASN A 12 11.90 14.60 -5.08
CA ASN A 12 11.85 15.67 -4.10
C ASN A 12 10.48 16.38 -4.13
N ALA A 13 10.33 17.39 -3.27
CA ALA A 13 9.13 18.21 -3.17
C ALA A 13 8.80 19.04 -4.43
N SER A 14 9.66 19.11 -5.43
CA SER A 14 9.40 19.77 -6.72
C SER A 14 9.08 18.78 -7.83
N HIS A 15 8.77 17.52 -7.51
CA HIS A 15 8.56 16.41 -8.46
C HIS A 15 9.78 16.15 -9.36
N VAL A 16 10.97 16.56 -8.94
CA VAL A 16 12.21 16.29 -9.65
C VAL A 16 12.81 15.00 -9.11
N ALA A 17 13.14 14.08 -10.02
CA ALA A 17 13.83 12.85 -9.65
C ALA A 17 15.18 13.15 -8.97
N ILE A 18 15.42 12.51 -7.85
CA ILE A 18 16.69 12.65 -7.12
C ILE A 18 17.79 11.90 -7.88
N PRO A 19 18.93 12.53 -8.17
CA PRO A 19 20.04 11.85 -8.85
C PRO A 19 20.46 10.56 -8.16
N ASN A 20 20.69 9.51 -8.91
CA ASN A 20 20.98 8.14 -8.43
C ASN A 20 19.84 7.51 -7.57
N GLY A 21 18.68 8.17 -7.52
CA GLY A 21 17.52 7.73 -6.72
C GLY A 21 16.59 6.78 -7.47
N SER A 22 17.06 6.05 -8.49
CA SER A 22 16.23 5.10 -9.24
C SER A 22 16.89 3.73 -9.32
N GLY A 23 16.06 2.69 -9.30
CA GLY A 23 16.50 1.31 -9.45
C GLY A 23 15.33 0.36 -9.74
N VAL A 24 15.66 -0.89 -10.02
CA VAL A 24 14.68 -1.94 -10.32
C VAL A 24 14.65 -2.92 -9.16
N THR A 25 13.45 -3.32 -8.72
CA THR A 25 13.28 -4.27 -7.63
C THR A 25 13.83 -5.65 -8.00
N GLY A 26 14.63 -6.22 -7.10
CA GLY A 26 15.16 -7.58 -7.21
C GLY A 26 14.12 -8.65 -6.85
N SER A 27 14.57 -9.88 -6.75
CA SER A 27 13.73 -11.04 -6.35
C SER A 27 13.22 -10.95 -4.92
N ASP A 28 13.86 -10.13 -4.09
CA ASP A 28 13.45 -9.80 -2.72
C ASP A 28 12.47 -8.62 -2.64
N GLY A 29 12.12 -8.02 -3.79
CA GLY A 29 11.26 -6.83 -3.87
C GLY A 29 11.96 -5.54 -3.44
N MET A 30 13.27 -5.56 -3.23
CA MET A 30 14.04 -4.43 -2.73
C MET A 30 14.79 -3.69 -3.83
N VAL A 31 14.94 -2.39 -3.66
CA VAL A 31 15.90 -1.55 -4.38
C VAL A 31 16.85 -0.94 -3.35
N ASN A 32 18.11 -1.33 -3.40
CA ASN A 32 19.13 -0.74 -2.55
C ASN A 32 19.88 0.36 -3.32
N LEU A 33 19.63 1.59 -2.93
CA LEU A 33 20.26 2.76 -3.53
C LEU A 33 21.44 3.24 -2.68
N SER A 34 22.57 3.52 -3.31
CA SER A 34 23.75 4.06 -2.65
C SER A 34 24.18 5.37 -3.29
N ASN A 35 24.89 6.20 -2.52
CA ASN A 35 25.37 7.50 -2.98
C ASN A 35 24.27 8.45 -3.46
N VAL A 36 23.08 8.35 -2.84
CA VAL A 36 21.95 9.24 -3.08
C VAL A 36 22.01 10.40 -2.09
N VAL A 37 22.08 11.63 -2.61
CA VAL A 37 21.97 12.82 -1.76
C VAL A 37 20.51 13.21 -1.67
N ILE A 38 19.89 12.87 -0.54
CA ILE A 38 18.47 13.11 -0.28
C ILE A 38 18.31 14.51 0.32
N PRO A 39 17.53 15.41 -0.31
CA PRO A 39 17.25 16.73 0.25
C PRO A 39 16.33 16.63 1.48
N THR A 40 16.54 17.51 2.45
CA THR A 40 15.64 17.67 3.60
C THR A 40 14.26 18.11 3.16
N GLY A 41 13.21 17.60 3.80
CA GLY A 41 11.82 17.96 3.52
C GLY A 41 11.04 16.79 2.91
N PHE A 42 10.00 17.13 2.16
CA PHE A 42 9.14 16.11 1.54
C PHE A 42 9.87 15.37 0.42
N ILE A 43 9.88 14.06 0.56
CA ILE A 43 10.35 13.11 -0.46
C ILE A 43 9.32 12.03 -0.67
N TYR A 44 9.28 11.45 -1.85
CA TYR A 44 8.47 10.28 -2.11
C TYR A 44 9.13 9.35 -3.13
N SER A 45 8.79 8.07 -3.05
CA SER A 45 9.09 7.08 -4.08
C SER A 45 7.86 6.85 -4.94
N LYS A 46 8.09 6.61 -6.24
CA LYS A 46 7.10 6.11 -7.18
C LYS A 46 7.63 4.83 -7.80
N CYS A 47 6.89 3.73 -7.66
CA CYS A 47 7.20 2.46 -8.28
C CYS A 47 6.17 2.16 -9.37
N THR A 48 6.64 1.67 -10.52
CA THR A 48 5.81 1.35 -11.68
C THR A 48 6.29 0.07 -12.36
N GLY A 49 5.36 -0.67 -12.95
CA GLY A 49 5.66 -1.94 -13.61
C GLY A 49 6.02 -3.05 -12.63
N GLY A 50 6.61 -4.13 -13.15
CA GLY A 50 6.90 -5.32 -12.37
C GLY A 50 5.68 -6.21 -12.14
N TYR A 51 5.93 -7.31 -11.44
CA TYR A 51 4.91 -8.32 -11.13
C TYR A 51 5.06 -8.77 -9.69
N TYR A 52 3.96 -9.23 -9.10
CA TYR A 52 3.94 -9.88 -7.81
C TYR A 52 3.01 -11.09 -7.85
N ASP A 53 3.26 -12.07 -7.01
CA ASP A 53 2.34 -13.20 -6.86
C ASP A 53 1.24 -12.80 -5.90
N ASP A 54 0.03 -12.61 -6.43
CA ASP A 54 -1.13 -12.16 -5.68
C ASP A 54 -1.49 -13.16 -4.58
N GLU A 55 -1.61 -12.68 -3.35
CA GLU A 55 -1.79 -13.53 -2.17
C GLU A 55 -3.12 -14.28 -2.16
N ALA A 56 -4.14 -13.72 -2.77
CA ALA A 56 -5.48 -14.33 -2.78
C ALA A 56 -5.68 -15.34 -3.91
N THR A 57 -4.95 -15.15 -5.03
CA THR A 57 -5.12 -15.99 -6.22
C THR A 57 -3.95 -16.93 -6.46
N GLY A 58 -2.76 -16.62 -5.95
CA GLY A 58 -1.50 -17.29 -6.26
C GLY A 58 -1.03 -17.07 -7.70
N ILE A 59 -1.60 -16.08 -8.42
CA ILE A 59 -1.28 -15.79 -9.83
C ILE A 59 -0.34 -14.61 -9.90
N SER A 60 0.69 -14.71 -10.75
CA SER A 60 1.57 -13.59 -11.05
C SER A 60 0.79 -12.48 -11.75
N THR A 61 0.73 -11.33 -11.12
CA THR A 61 -0.13 -10.21 -11.47
C THR A 61 0.71 -8.95 -11.70
N PRO A 62 0.43 -8.13 -12.71
CA PRO A 62 1.08 -6.84 -12.86
C PRO A 62 0.89 -5.98 -11.60
N ALA A 63 1.99 -5.40 -11.11
CA ALA A 63 1.92 -4.55 -9.93
C ALA A 63 1.25 -3.20 -10.25
N PRO A 64 0.42 -2.66 -9.34
CA PRO A 64 -0.15 -1.34 -9.49
C PRO A 64 0.93 -0.26 -9.37
N HIS A 65 0.60 0.97 -9.79
CA HIS A 65 1.44 2.11 -9.50
C HIS A 65 1.34 2.46 -8.02
N LEU A 66 2.48 2.59 -7.35
CA LEU A 66 2.51 2.81 -5.91
C LEU A 66 3.43 3.97 -5.53
N HIS A 67 2.96 4.81 -4.60
CA HIS A 67 3.72 5.87 -3.99
C HIS A 67 3.93 5.60 -2.50
N ALA A 68 5.05 6.10 -1.96
CA ALA A 68 5.27 6.20 -0.53
C ALA A 68 5.96 7.53 -0.24
N GLY A 69 5.38 8.36 0.61
CA GLY A 69 5.88 9.69 0.90
C GLY A 69 6.12 9.94 2.38
N MET A 70 7.17 10.73 2.68
CA MET A 70 7.52 11.13 4.04
C MET A 70 8.20 12.48 4.10
N ILE A 71 8.31 13.04 5.30
CA ILE A 71 9.19 14.19 5.57
C ILE A 71 10.55 13.65 6.06
N TYR A 72 11.59 13.90 5.28
CA TYR A 72 12.96 13.52 5.64
C TYR A 72 13.63 14.62 6.45
N SER A 73 14.20 14.26 7.59
CA SER A 73 14.85 15.20 8.51
C SER A 73 16.26 15.66 8.05
N GLY A 74 16.83 15.03 7.04
CA GLY A 74 18.17 15.31 6.55
C GLY A 74 19.26 14.42 7.18
N THR A 75 18.90 13.45 8.01
CA THR A 75 19.86 12.57 8.68
C THR A 75 19.43 11.10 8.61
N GLY A 76 20.41 10.19 8.53
CA GLY A 76 20.19 8.75 8.54
C GLY A 76 19.76 8.16 7.20
N ASN A 77 19.68 6.84 7.18
CA ASN A 77 19.17 6.08 6.03
C ASN A 77 17.65 6.22 5.92
N VAL A 78 17.13 6.16 4.72
CA VAL A 78 15.70 6.20 4.44
C VAL A 78 15.25 4.84 3.91
N THR A 79 14.20 4.31 4.51
CA THR A 79 13.43 3.19 3.96
C THR A 79 12.08 3.74 3.54
N LEU A 80 11.67 3.47 2.29
CA LEU A 80 10.34 3.76 1.78
C LEU A 80 9.73 2.47 1.28
N VAL A 81 8.53 2.16 1.75
CA VAL A 81 7.79 0.94 1.41
C VAL A 81 6.54 1.31 0.61
N PRO A 82 6.65 1.43 -0.73
CA PRO A 82 5.48 1.59 -1.58
C PRO A 82 4.56 0.37 -1.47
N SER A 83 3.34 0.62 -1.08
CA SER A 83 2.32 -0.40 -0.82
C SER A 83 0.93 0.15 -1.16
N PRO A 84 -0.09 -0.68 -1.32
CA PRO A 84 -1.47 -0.21 -1.44
C PRO A 84 -1.89 0.80 -0.36
N LEU A 85 -1.43 0.62 0.88
CA LEU A 85 -1.78 1.53 1.98
C LEU A 85 -1.04 2.87 1.90
N SER A 86 0.24 2.86 1.52
CA SER A 86 0.99 4.11 1.31
C SER A 86 0.48 4.86 0.07
N GLU A 87 -0.01 4.15 -0.96
CA GLU A 87 -0.68 4.74 -2.12
C GLU A 87 -1.96 5.46 -1.71
N ILE A 88 -2.82 4.80 -0.92
CA ILE A 88 -4.04 5.42 -0.38
C ILE A 88 -3.67 6.69 0.41
N ALA A 89 -2.68 6.62 1.29
CA ALA A 89 -2.25 7.77 2.09
C ALA A 89 -1.71 8.92 1.23
N TYR A 90 -0.94 8.61 0.19
CA TYR A 90 -0.43 9.59 -0.77
C TYR A 90 -1.59 10.27 -1.52
N HIS A 91 -2.54 9.50 -2.01
CA HIS A 91 -3.74 10.02 -2.70
C HIS A 91 -4.59 10.92 -1.80
N LEU A 92 -4.78 10.52 -0.53
CA LEU A 92 -5.50 11.34 0.46
C LEU A 92 -4.75 12.65 0.80
N ALA A 93 -3.45 12.69 0.62
CA ALA A 93 -2.64 13.90 0.82
C ALA A 93 -2.62 14.78 -0.42
N ASP A 94 -2.73 14.22 -1.62
CA ASP A 94 -2.73 14.94 -2.90
C ASP A 94 -4.12 15.47 -3.27
N THR A 95 -4.69 16.31 -2.43
CA THR A 95 -6.01 16.91 -2.65
C THR A 95 -6.04 17.95 -3.76
N ASN A 96 -4.89 18.41 -4.26
CA ASN A 96 -4.74 19.46 -5.27
C ASN A 96 -3.85 19.02 -6.45
N SER A 97 -4.03 17.80 -6.93
CA SER A 97 -3.44 17.31 -8.19
C SER A 97 -1.93 17.65 -8.35
N GLY A 98 -1.11 17.23 -7.38
CA GLY A 98 0.33 17.37 -7.44
C GLY A 98 0.90 18.62 -6.75
N ASN A 99 0.15 19.34 -5.93
CA ASN A 99 0.70 20.39 -5.09
C ASN A 99 1.49 19.81 -3.91
N THR A 100 2.77 19.67 -4.06
CA THR A 100 3.66 19.05 -3.06
C THR A 100 3.71 19.79 -1.72
N SER A 101 3.44 21.10 -1.70
CA SER A 101 3.37 21.83 -0.42
C SER A 101 2.18 21.37 0.41
N THR A 102 1.05 21.07 -0.24
CA THR A 102 -0.12 20.50 0.43
C THR A 102 0.15 19.08 0.90
N ILE A 103 0.75 18.25 0.03
CA ILE A 103 1.12 16.87 0.37
C ILE A 103 2.09 16.87 1.57
N ALA A 104 3.15 17.66 1.50
CA ALA A 104 4.14 17.78 2.57
C ALA A 104 3.53 18.14 3.93
N ALA A 105 2.52 19.03 3.94
CA ALA A 105 1.89 19.46 5.18
C ALA A 105 1.09 18.35 5.88
N VAL A 106 0.59 17.36 5.14
CA VAL A 106 -0.38 16.39 5.68
C VAL A 106 0.01 14.92 5.54
N ILE A 107 1.05 14.59 4.78
CA ILE A 107 1.40 13.19 4.46
C ILE A 107 1.59 12.31 5.70
N GLY A 108 2.25 12.79 6.75
CA GLY A 108 2.43 12.06 7.99
C GLY A 108 1.10 11.76 8.69
N VAL A 109 0.18 12.74 8.67
CA VAL A 109 -1.18 12.55 9.23
C VAL A 109 -1.96 11.54 8.41
N LYS A 110 -1.83 11.55 7.08
CA LYS A 110 -2.54 10.61 6.21
C LYS A 110 -1.99 9.19 6.33
N ASN A 111 -0.68 9.02 6.46
CA ASN A 111 -0.08 7.71 6.76
C ASN A 111 -0.67 7.12 8.06
N THR A 112 -0.73 7.93 9.12
CA THR A 112 -1.34 7.51 10.40
C THR A 112 -2.85 7.23 10.28
N LEU A 113 -3.59 8.05 9.53
CA LEU A 113 -5.02 7.85 9.30
C LEU A 113 -5.29 6.50 8.63
N VAL A 114 -4.55 6.19 7.56
CA VAL A 114 -4.69 4.93 6.83
C VAL A 114 -4.31 3.75 7.70
N ALA A 115 -3.17 3.81 8.40
CA ALA A 115 -2.79 2.76 9.35
C ALA A 115 -3.91 2.48 10.37
N LYS A 116 -4.49 3.54 10.95
CA LYS A 116 -5.59 3.43 11.90
C LYS A 116 -6.86 2.84 11.29
N ALA A 117 -7.22 3.23 10.06
CA ALA A 117 -8.39 2.72 9.36
C ALA A 117 -8.32 1.20 9.16
N PHE A 118 -7.12 0.67 8.99
CA PHE A 118 -6.85 -0.78 8.86
C PHE A 118 -6.48 -1.47 10.19
N GLY A 119 -6.70 -0.83 11.34
CA GLY A 119 -6.44 -1.42 12.65
C GLY A 119 -4.95 -1.56 13.01
N MET A 120 -4.09 -0.80 12.35
CA MET A 120 -2.63 -0.82 12.51
C MET A 120 -2.07 0.52 13.00
N SER A 121 -2.73 1.15 13.98
CA SER A 121 -2.38 2.50 14.45
C SER A 121 -0.96 2.65 15.02
N ASP A 122 -0.31 1.56 15.33
CA ASP A 122 1.05 1.43 15.86
C ASP A 122 2.08 1.00 14.82
N VAL A 123 1.66 0.75 13.58
CA VAL A 123 2.54 0.34 12.47
C VAL A 123 2.94 1.56 11.64
N ASP A 124 4.22 1.75 11.40
CA ASP A 124 4.71 2.72 10.43
C ASP A 124 4.59 2.14 9.01
N LEU A 125 3.60 2.59 8.24
CA LEU A 125 3.33 2.14 6.87
C LEU A 125 4.48 2.44 5.90
N ILE A 126 5.35 3.40 6.24
CA ILE A 126 6.36 3.91 5.31
C ILE A 126 7.69 3.16 5.45
N SER A 127 8.03 2.72 6.65
CA SER A 127 9.31 2.05 6.92
C SER A 127 9.19 0.57 7.28
N THR A 128 7.99 0.08 7.65
CA THR A 128 7.78 -1.33 7.97
C THR A 128 7.73 -2.17 6.70
N ILE A 129 8.69 -3.06 6.51
CA ILE A 129 8.72 -4.00 5.38
C ILE A 129 7.80 -5.17 5.71
N PRO A 130 6.70 -5.39 4.95
CA PRO A 130 5.78 -6.49 5.22
C PRO A 130 6.42 -7.86 4.93
N THR A 131 6.08 -8.85 5.73
CA THR A 131 6.50 -10.24 5.51
C THR A 131 5.95 -10.75 4.16
N ASN A 132 6.78 -11.45 3.38
CA ASN A 132 6.27 -12.15 2.20
C ASN A 132 5.54 -13.44 2.63
N ILE A 133 4.22 -13.35 2.80
CA ILE A 133 3.42 -14.47 3.29
C ILE A 133 3.18 -15.59 2.26
N ASN A 134 3.55 -15.39 1.00
CA ASN A 134 3.55 -16.48 0.02
C ASN A 134 4.69 -17.48 0.26
N THR A 135 5.74 -17.05 0.97
CA THR A 135 6.92 -17.89 1.27
C THR A 135 7.18 -18.10 2.74
N THR A 136 6.65 -17.23 3.60
CA THR A 136 6.95 -17.22 5.04
C THR A 136 5.66 -16.98 5.82
N LYS A 137 5.44 -17.77 6.87
CA LYS A 137 4.30 -17.54 7.77
C LYS A 137 4.36 -16.16 8.41
N ALA A 138 3.23 -15.45 8.44
CA ALA A 138 3.13 -14.18 9.14
C ALA A 138 3.36 -14.37 10.64
N ALA A 139 4.29 -13.61 11.20
CA ALA A 139 4.48 -13.53 12.65
C ALA A 139 3.47 -12.56 13.26
N ASN A 140 3.29 -12.65 14.58
CA ASN A 140 2.48 -11.68 15.31
C ASN A 140 3.31 -10.44 15.68
N ASP A 141 3.81 -9.76 14.66
CA ASP A 141 4.56 -8.51 14.71
C ASP A 141 4.04 -7.52 13.67
N ASP A 142 4.63 -6.33 13.60
CA ASP A 142 4.21 -5.27 12.68
C ASP A 142 4.30 -5.70 11.22
N ALA A 143 5.37 -6.40 10.84
CA ALA A 143 5.60 -6.88 9.49
C ALA A 143 4.56 -7.93 9.07
N GLY A 144 4.22 -8.86 9.97
CA GLY A 144 3.20 -9.90 9.75
C GLY A 144 1.79 -9.32 9.72
N ARG A 145 1.47 -8.38 10.63
CA ARG A 145 0.18 -7.67 10.62
C ARG A 145 -0.01 -6.88 9.33
N PHE A 146 1.02 -6.15 8.91
CA PHE A 146 0.99 -5.40 7.65
C PHE A 146 0.77 -6.33 6.46
N ALA A 147 1.51 -7.43 6.37
CA ALA A 147 1.34 -8.43 5.31
C ALA A 147 -0.07 -9.03 5.27
N THR A 148 -0.66 -9.31 6.45
CA THR A 148 -2.01 -9.84 6.54
C THR A 148 -3.06 -8.87 6.01
N VAL A 149 -2.90 -7.56 6.29
CA VAL A 149 -3.79 -6.53 5.74
C VAL A 149 -3.64 -6.42 4.23
N LEU A 150 -2.41 -6.45 3.69
CA LEU A 150 -2.20 -6.45 2.23
C LEU A 150 -2.86 -7.65 1.55
N ALA A 151 -2.74 -8.83 2.13
CA ALA A 151 -3.41 -10.03 1.64
C ALA A 151 -4.95 -9.93 1.73
N ALA A 152 -5.47 -9.27 2.76
CA ALA A 152 -6.90 -9.01 2.86
C ALA A 152 -7.38 -8.06 1.76
N ILE A 153 -6.59 -7.05 1.38
CA ILE A 153 -6.90 -6.15 0.25
C ILE A 153 -6.93 -6.96 -1.07
N SER A 154 -5.93 -7.82 -1.30
CA SER A 154 -5.93 -8.74 -2.45
C SER A 154 -7.19 -9.63 -2.46
N GLN A 155 -7.53 -10.23 -1.31
CA GLN A 155 -8.74 -11.05 -1.18
C GLN A 155 -10.03 -10.25 -1.41
N MET A 156 -10.07 -8.99 -1.01
CA MET A 156 -11.21 -8.10 -1.30
C MET A 156 -11.38 -7.89 -2.80
N GLY A 157 -10.32 -7.59 -3.52
CA GLY A 157 -10.33 -7.45 -4.97
C GLY A 157 -10.84 -8.70 -5.67
N LYS A 158 -10.33 -9.88 -5.25
CA LYS A 158 -10.80 -11.17 -5.74
C LYS A 158 -12.31 -11.38 -5.49
N ASN A 159 -12.77 -11.12 -4.27
CA ASN A 159 -14.17 -11.32 -3.90
C ASN A 159 -15.11 -10.34 -4.62
N SER A 160 -14.64 -9.13 -4.91
CA SER A 160 -15.37 -8.12 -5.68
C SER A 160 -15.34 -8.36 -7.18
N GLY A 161 -14.48 -9.26 -7.65
CA GLY A 161 -14.28 -9.47 -9.09
C GLY A 161 -13.56 -8.32 -9.76
N ASP A 162 -12.71 -7.59 -9.02
CA ASP A 162 -11.96 -6.46 -9.56
C ASP A 162 -10.99 -6.93 -10.66
N ALA A 163 -10.91 -6.16 -11.75
CA ALA A 163 -10.12 -6.53 -12.92
C ALA A 163 -8.60 -6.46 -12.66
N ASN A 164 -8.19 -5.64 -11.71
CA ASN A 164 -6.79 -5.46 -11.31
C ASN A 164 -6.71 -4.79 -9.92
N PRO A 165 -5.53 -4.78 -9.28
CA PRO A 165 -5.34 -4.21 -7.95
C PRO A 165 -5.63 -2.71 -7.83
N GLU A 166 -5.46 -1.93 -8.91
CA GLU A 166 -5.74 -0.49 -8.91
C GLU A 166 -7.23 -0.21 -8.68
N VAL A 167 -8.12 -1.05 -9.21
CA VAL A 167 -9.57 -0.93 -8.98
C VAL A 167 -9.88 -1.06 -7.49
N THR A 168 -9.28 -2.04 -6.82
CA THR A 168 -9.45 -2.24 -5.38
C THR A 168 -8.91 -1.05 -4.57
N ILE A 169 -7.71 -0.56 -4.91
CA ILE A 169 -7.09 0.59 -4.24
C ILE A 169 -7.95 1.84 -4.41
N ASN A 170 -8.42 2.14 -5.62
CA ASN A 170 -9.26 3.31 -5.91
C ASN A 170 -10.59 3.27 -5.16
N ALA A 171 -11.18 2.10 -5.02
CA ALA A 171 -12.40 1.95 -4.24
C ALA A 171 -12.16 2.17 -2.74
N LEU A 172 -11.03 1.72 -2.19
CA LEU A 172 -10.64 2.00 -0.80
C LEU A 172 -10.35 3.49 -0.58
N ILE A 173 -9.76 4.17 -1.56
CA ILE A 173 -9.56 5.62 -1.51
C ILE A 173 -10.92 6.35 -1.42
N ALA A 174 -11.87 5.99 -2.29
CA ALA A 174 -13.21 6.58 -2.30
C ALA A 174 -13.94 6.36 -0.96
N ASP A 175 -13.82 5.17 -0.41
CA ASP A 175 -14.38 4.79 0.89
C ASP A 175 -13.82 5.67 2.03
N ILE A 176 -12.50 5.74 2.15
CA ILE A 176 -11.84 6.55 3.21
C ILE A 176 -12.09 8.05 3.02
N GLN A 177 -12.27 8.52 1.79
CA GLN A 177 -12.63 9.92 1.51
C GLN A 177 -14.10 10.22 1.80
N GLY A 178 -14.96 9.20 1.91
CA GLY A 178 -16.41 9.35 2.05
C GLY A 178 -17.07 9.84 0.75
N THR A 179 -16.43 9.67 -0.40
CA THR A 179 -16.97 10.10 -1.69
C THR A 179 -18.05 9.16 -2.24
N ASP A 180 -18.15 7.98 -1.68
CA ASP A 180 -19.20 6.98 -1.96
C ASP A 180 -20.36 7.03 -0.94
N GLY A 181 -20.34 7.99 0.00
CA GLY A 181 -21.34 8.19 1.04
C GLY A 181 -20.99 7.57 2.40
N SER A 182 -19.82 6.94 2.52
CA SER A 182 -19.30 6.44 3.79
C SER A 182 -18.78 7.57 4.70
N ALA A 183 -18.54 7.29 5.98
CA ALA A 183 -17.94 8.24 6.88
C ALA A 183 -16.46 8.47 6.57
N ILE A 184 -16.02 9.72 6.52
CA ILE A 184 -14.62 10.07 6.23
C ILE A 184 -13.67 9.37 7.22
N GLY A 185 -12.65 8.70 6.70
CA GLY A 185 -11.63 8.00 7.49
C GLY A 185 -12.04 6.60 7.94
N THR A 186 -13.16 6.08 7.42
CA THR A 186 -13.62 4.71 7.63
C THR A 186 -13.53 3.94 6.31
N ILE A 187 -13.63 2.64 6.37
CA ILE A 187 -13.69 1.73 5.22
C ILE A 187 -15.04 0.99 5.23
N GLU A 188 -16.11 1.73 5.43
CA GLU A 188 -17.44 1.17 5.65
C GLU A 188 -18.14 0.73 4.37
N GLY A 189 -17.98 1.44 3.28
CA GLY A 189 -18.70 1.18 2.03
C GLY A 189 -18.34 -0.18 1.41
N ARG A 190 -17.05 -0.47 1.28
CA ARG A 190 -16.56 -1.76 0.79
C ARG A 190 -16.50 -2.85 1.87
N LEU A 191 -16.46 -2.47 3.13
CA LEU A 191 -16.21 -3.38 4.24
C LEU A 191 -17.47 -3.81 4.96
N THR A 192 -18.55 -3.05 4.89
CA THR A 192 -19.80 -3.33 5.62
C THR A 192 -20.84 -4.13 4.82
N GLY A 193 -20.58 -4.45 3.57
CA GLY A 193 -21.48 -5.27 2.77
C GLY A 193 -22.74 -4.57 2.28
N THR A 194 -22.72 -3.24 2.18
CA THR A 194 -23.80 -2.51 1.52
C THR A 194 -23.66 -2.68 0.00
N GLU A 195 -24.56 -3.43 -0.62
CA GLU A 195 -24.58 -3.67 -2.05
C GLU A 195 -24.85 -2.36 -2.80
N ALA A 196 -23.82 -1.80 -3.42
CA ALA A 196 -24.05 -0.92 -4.55
C ALA A 196 -24.27 -1.83 -5.76
N THR A 197 -25.55 -2.00 -6.16
CA THR A 197 -26.00 -2.56 -7.42
C THR A 197 -25.05 -3.57 -8.09
N GLY A 198 -25.00 -4.79 -7.57
CA GLY A 198 -24.40 -5.95 -8.26
C GLY A 198 -22.93 -6.22 -7.95
N THR A 199 -22.23 -5.39 -7.20
CA THR A 199 -20.86 -5.65 -6.73
C THR A 199 -20.91 -6.04 -5.27
N GLN A 200 -20.48 -7.25 -4.94
CA GLN A 200 -20.44 -7.69 -3.54
C GLN A 200 -19.39 -6.89 -2.79
N VAL A 201 -19.81 -6.10 -1.84
CA VAL A 201 -18.94 -5.42 -0.90
C VAL A 201 -18.48 -6.41 0.15
N VAL A 202 -17.20 -6.55 0.33
CA VAL A 202 -16.61 -7.53 1.23
C VAL A 202 -15.92 -6.83 2.38
N ASP A 203 -16.45 -7.03 3.58
CA ASP A 203 -15.86 -6.64 4.86
C ASP A 203 -14.39 -7.13 4.96
N ILE A 204 -13.46 -6.28 5.42
CA ILE A 204 -12.06 -6.65 5.61
C ILE A 204 -11.92 -7.83 6.56
N THR A 205 -12.75 -7.90 7.60
CA THR A 205 -12.81 -9.04 8.52
C THR A 205 -13.17 -10.33 7.78
N LYS A 206 -14.11 -10.23 6.85
CA LYS A 206 -14.51 -11.36 5.99
C LYS A 206 -13.41 -11.68 4.99
N ALA A 207 -12.73 -10.66 4.43
CA ALA A 207 -11.59 -10.87 3.54
C ALA A 207 -10.42 -11.55 4.27
N ILE A 208 -10.07 -11.10 5.47
CA ILE A 208 -9.06 -11.74 6.33
C ILE A 208 -9.46 -13.20 6.62
N ARG A 209 -10.71 -13.43 7.00
CA ARG A 209 -11.22 -14.78 7.26
C ARG A 209 -11.14 -15.66 6.00
N ASN A 210 -11.62 -15.16 4.87
CA ASN A 210 -11.59 -15.91 3.61
C ASN A 210 -10.15 -16.22 3.17
N PHE A 211 -9.24 -15.27 3.35
CA PHE A 211 -7.84 -15.49 3.09
C PHE A 211 -7.25 -16.54 4.04
N ALA A 212 -7.52 -16.45 5.34
CA ALA A 212 -7.04 -17.38 6.35
C ALA A 212 -7.54 -18.82 6.13
N PHE A 213 -8.75 -18.99 5.60
CA PHE A 213 -9.34 -20.31 5.32
C PHE A 213 -9.09 -20.83 3.90
N ASN A 214 -8.51 -20.03 3.01
CA ASN A 214 -8.24 -20.45 1.65
C ASN A 214 -6.88 -21.15 1.57
N SER A 215 -6.88 -22.43 1.84
CA SER A 215 -5.69 -23.27 2.01
C SER A 215 -4.75 -23.35 0.78
N GLY A 216 -5.16 -22.84 -0.37
CA GLY A 216 -4.36 -22.86 -1.60
C GLY A 216 -3.39 -21.66 -1.77
N ALA A 217 -3.59 -20.60 -1.02
CA ALA A 217 -2.84 -19.35 -1.16
C ALA A 217 -2.17 -18.90 0.16
N ASN A 218 -2.29 -19.68 1.25
CA ASN A 218 -2.02 -19.15 2.58
C ASN A 218 -1.00 -19.96 3.36
N ASN A 219 0.21 -19.47 3.46
CA ASN A 219 1.22 -19.93 4.42
C ASN A 219 1.06 -19.32 5.83
N SER A 220 0.09 -18.44 6.03
CA SER A 220 -0.14 -17.77 7.33
C SER A 220 -1.17 -18.45 8.20
N ALA A 221 -1.93 -19.42 7.65
CA ALA A 221 -2.87 -20.23 8.42
C ALA A 221 -2.10 -21.27 9.26
N GLY A 222 -2.00 -21.04 10.51
CA GLY A 222 -1.50 -21.95 11.51
C GLY A 222 -2.14 -21.70 12.82
#